data_55ea87f04ff15241f6dec9c785781327
#
_entry.id   55ea87f04ff15241f6dec9c785781327
#
_cell.length_a   1.000
_cell.length_b   1.000
_cell.length_c   1.000
_cell.angle_alpha   90.00
_cell.angle_beta   90.00
_cell.angle_gamma   90.00
#
_symmetry.space_group_name_H-M   'P 1'
#
loop_
_entity.id
_entity.type
_entity.pdbx_description
1 polymer ?
#
loop_
_entity_poly.entity_id
_entity_poly.type
_entity_poly.pdbx_seq_one_letter_code
_entity_poly.pdbx_strand_id
1 'polypeptide(L)'
;HASSGTTGKQTVVGYTQNDIDVWAEGAARALTAAGATKTDSIHVSYGYGLFTGGLGLHYGAEKMGATAIPVSSGNTKRQVQILQDFGSDLLCCTPSYAMFIGETVNRMGIDPTTLPLRAGLFGAEPWSENMRRQIEKSLAIKAYDIYGLSEIAGPGVSYECRMQTGLHVCE
;
A
#
# COMPACT_ATOMS: atom_id res chain seq x y z
N HIS A 1 -3.72 -6.12 17.12
CA HIS A 1 -4.32 -5.11 16.25
C HIS A 1 -5.75 -4.78 16.65
N ALA A 2 -6.30 -3.72 16.09
CA ALA A 2 -7.70 -3.37 16.31
C ALA A 2 -8.29 -2.78 15.03
N SER A 3 -9.59 -3.04 14.82
CA SER A 3 -10.36 -2.40 13.75
C SER A 3 -10.53 -0.90 13.99
N SER A 4 -10.93 -0.14 12.98
CA SER A 4 -11.13 1.32 13.10
C SER A 4 -12.23 1.72 14.07
N GLY A 5 -13.20 0.83 14.33
CA GLY A 5 -14.32 1.07 15.25
C GLY A 5 -15.31 2.13 14.77
N THR A 6 -15.41 2.39 13.46
CA THR A 6 -16.29 3.42 12.88
C THR A 6 -17.78 3.23 13.22
N THR A 7 -18.20 2.01 13.52
CA THR A 7 -19.59 1.66 13.89
C THR A 7 -19.80 1.48 15.39
N GLY A 8 -18.76 1.73 16.22
CA GLY A 8 -18.83 1.55 17.66
C GLY A 8 -17.50 1.20 18.30
N LYS A 9 -17.50 0.21 19.22
CA LYS A 9 -16.29 -0.24 19.91
C LYS A 9 -15.35 -0.98 18.95
N GLN A 10 -14.06 -0.69 19.02
CA GLN A 10 -13.04 -1.39 18.24
C GLN A 10 -13.03 -2.89 18.56
N THR A 11 -12.91 -3.72 17.52
CA THR A 11 -12.65 -5.15 17.67
C THR A 11 -11.14 -5.35 17.81
N VAL A 12 -10.71 -5.94 18.91
CA VAL A 12 -9.31 -6.30 19.15
C VAL A 12 -9.05 -7.67 18.57
N VAL A 13 -7.99 -7.79 17.76
CA VAL A 13 -7.58 -9.03 17.10
C VAL A 13 -6.14 -9.35 17.50
N GLY A 14 -5.93 -10.52 18.11
CA GLY A 14 -4.60 -11.05 18.39
C GLY A 14 -4.14 -11.94 17.25
N TYR A 15 -2.89 -11.79 16.83
CA TYR A 15 -2.24 -12.66 15.84
C TYR A 15 -1.19 -13.52 16.51
N THR A 16 -1.19 -14.82 16.23
CA THR A 16 -0.07 -15.72 16.53
C THR A 16 1.04 -15.52 15.50
N GLN A 17 2.22 -16.12 15.75
CA GLN A 17 3.30 -16.09 14.75
C GLN A 17 2.87 -16.74 13.43
N ASN A 18 2.10 -17.83 13.49
CA ASN A 18 1.57 -18.47 12.27
C ASN A 18 0.61 -17.55 11.49
N ASP A 19 -0.22 -16.79 12.19
CA ASP A 19 -1.11 -15.81 11.54
C ASP A 19 -0.30 -14.71 10.84
N ILE A 20 0.77 -14.23 11.47
CA ILE A 20 1.69 -13.25 10.87
C ILE A 20 2.36 -13.82 9.62
N ASP A 21 2.78 -15.09 9.64
CA ASP A 21 3.44 -15.75 8.50
C ASP A 21 2.47 -15.90 7.31
N VAL A 22 1.21 -16.26 7.56
CA VAL A 22 0.13 -16.34 6.56
C VAL A 22 -0.17 -14.95 6.00
N TRP A 23 -0.29 -13.96 6.86
CA TRP A 23 -0.53 -12.58 6.48
C TRP A 23 0.60 -12.00 5.61
N ALA A 24 1.85 -12.20 6.02
CA ALA A 24 3.01 -11.81 5.25
C ALA A 24 3.04 -12.46 3.85
N GLU A 25 2.62 -13.72 3.75
CA GLU A 25 2.50 -14.43 2.46
C GLU A 25 1.45 -13.77 1.56
N GLY A 26 0.25 -13.50 2.07
CA GLY A 26 -0.81 -12.82 1.32
C GLY A 26 -0.37 -11.43 0.82
N ALA A 27 0.26 -10.64 1.69
CA ALA A 27 0.79 -9.33 1.33
C ALA A 27 1.95 -9.41 0.30
N ALA A 28 2.85 -10.39 0.42
CA ALA A 28 3.92 -10.62 -0.55
C ALA A 28 3.38 -10.99 -1.93
N ARG A 29 2.33 -11.83 -2.00
CA ARG A 29 1.64 -12.16 -3.25
C ARG A 29 0.99 -10.94 -3.88
N ALA A 30 0.32 -10.09 -3.08
CA ALA A 30 -0.28 -8.85 -3.56
C ALA A 30 0.75 -7.89 -4.15
N LEU A 31 1.88 -7.68 -3.46
CA LEU A 31 3.00 -6.88 -3.95
C LEU A 31 3.58 -7.45 -5.26
N THR A 32 3.78 -8.77 -5.32
CA THR A 32 4.27 -9.46 -6.53
C THR A 32 3.28 -9.32 -7.69
N ALA A 33 1.97 -9.43 -7.45
CA ALA A 33 0.94 -9.26 -8.47
C ALA A 33 0.91 -7.83 -9.03
N ALA A 34 1.19 -6.82 -8.18
CA ALA A 34 1.39 -5.43 -8.59
C ALA A 34 2.74 -5.20 -9.31
N GLY A 35 3.56 -6.22 -9.45
CA GLY A 35 4.82 -6.21 -10.18
C GLY A 35 6.06 -5.91 -9.32
N ALA A 36 5.97 -6.01 -7.99
CA ALA A 36 7.12 -5.88 -7.11
C ALA A 36 8.08 -7.08 -7.26
N THR A 37 9.35 -6.82 -7.06
CA THR A 37 10.44 -7.80 -7.05
C THR A 37 11.28 -7.66 -5.77
N LYS A 38 12.16 -8.61 -5.53
CA LYS A 38 13.07 -8.60 -4.36
C LYS A 38 14.09 -7.44 -4.37
N THR A 39 14.27 -6.76 -5.49
CA THR A 39 15.21 -5.64 -5.61
C THR A 39 14.55 -4.28 -5.41
N ASP A 40 13.23 -4.26 -5.20
CA ASP A 40 12.46 -3.02 -5.10
C ASP A 40 12.42 -2.45 -3.69
N SER A 41 12.20 -1.14 -3.63
CA SER A 41 11.95 -0.39 -2.42
C SER A 41 10.45 -0.08 -2.30
N ILE A 42 9.82 -0.62 -1.27
CA ILE A 42 8.38 -0.52 -1.02
C ILE A 42 8.12 0.59 0.00
N HIS A 43 7.54 1.70 -0.45
CA HIS A 43 7.21 2.85 0.38
C HIS A 43 5.86 2.65 1.09
N VAL A 44 5.90 2.37 2.40
CA VAL A 44 4.71 2.08 3.19
C VAL A 44 4.24 3.34 3.92
N SER A 45 3.18 3.96 3.40
CA SER A 45 2.54 5.17 3.92
C SER A 45 1.23 4.89 4.66
N TYR A 46 1.00 3.66 5.09
CA TYR A 46 -0.04 3.33 6.08
C TYR A 46 0.47 3.58 7.50
N GLY A 47 -0.44 3.90 8.42
CA GLY A 47 -0.11 4.03 9.83
C GLY A 47 0.43 2.72 10.43
N TYR A 48 1.52 2.82 11.17
CA TYR A 48 2.05 1.73 11.99
C TYR A 48 1.45 1.82 13.41
N GLY A 49 0.91 0.73 13.90
CA GLY A 49 0.26 0.68 15.22
C GLY A 49 -0.83 -0.40 15.27
N LEU A 50 -2.00 -0.06 15.75
CA LEU A 50 -3.12 -1.00 15.82
C LEU A 50 -3.73 -1.32 14.46
N PHE A 51 -3.62 -0.43 13.49
CA PHE A 51 -4.06 -0.66 12.12
C PHE A 51 -3.15 -1.66 11.40
N THR A 52 -3.75 -2.60 10.67
CA THR A 52 -3.00 -3.72 10.05
C THR A 52 -2.25 -3.36 8.77
N GLY A 53 -2.67 -2.29 8.07
CA GLY A 53 -2.14 -1.95 6.74
C GLY A 53 -0.63 -1.73 6.70
N GLY A 54 -0.08 -1.00 7.68
CA GLY A 54 1.36 -0.70 7.72
C GLY A 54 2.21 -1.96 7.89
N LEU A 55 1.96 -2.70 8.97
CA LEU A 55 2.76 -3.91 9.30
C LEU A 55 2.56 -5.02 8.28
N GLY A 56 1.35 -5.20 7.73
CA GLY A 56 1.10 -6.26 6.76
C GLY A 56 1.92 -6.11 5.50
N LEU A 57 1.94 -4.91 4.92
CA LEU A 57 2.74 -4.65 3.73
C LEU A 57 4.24 -4.62 4.02
N HIS A 58 4.64 -4.21 5.22
CA HIS A 58 6.02 -4.29 5.69
C HIS A 58 6.50 -5.75 5.73
N TYR A 59 5.79 -6.63 6.44
CA TYR A 59 6.13 -8.05 6.49
C TYR A 59 6.05 -8.74 5.14
N GLY A 60 5.11 -8.32 4.28
CA GLY A 60 5.04 -8.80 2.89
C GLY A 60 6.28 -8.44 2.08
N ALA A 61 6.75 -7.19 2.20
CA ALA A 61 7.98 -6.74 1.55
C ALA A 61 9.21 -7.51 2.06
N GLU A 62 9.37 -7.65 3.37
CA GLU A 62 10.45 -8.45 3.98
C GLU A 62 10.41 -9.91 3.51
N LYS A 63 9.23 -10.53 3.50
CA LYS A 63 9.05 -11.93 3.09
C LYS A 63 9.45 -12.18 1.65
N MET A 64 9.19 -11.25 0.74
CA MET A 64 9.62 -11.36 -0.66
C MET A 64 11.09 -10.97 -0.89
N GLY A 65 11.77 -10.46 0.15
CA GLY A 65 13.17 -10.01 0.09
C GLY A 65 13.36 -8.60 -0.47
N ALA A 66 12.29 -7.81 -0.55
CA ALA A 66 12.33 -6.39 -0.94
C ALA A 66 12.68 -5.49 0.25
N THR A 67 13.02 -4.25 -0.02
CA THR A 67 13.28 -3.25 1.02
C THR A 67 11.97 -2.58 1.44
N ALA A 68 11.58 -2.68 2.71
CA ALA A 68 10.47 -1.92 3.25
C ALA A 68 10.95 -0.56 3.77
N ILE A 69 10.30 0.53 3.31
CA ILE A 69 10.53 1.90 3.81
C ILE A 69 9.32 2.28 4.69
N PRO A 70 9.43 2.19 6.04
CA PRO A 70 8.29 2.34 6.95
C PRO A 70 8.04 3.81 7.29
N VAL A 71 7.56 4.60 6.32
CA VAL A 71 7.40 6.06 6.49
C VAL A 71 6.21 6.40 7.37
N SER A 72 5.20 5.52 7.44
CA SER A 72 3.92 5.78 8.10
C SER A 72 3.11 6.88 7.41
N SER A 73 2.01 7.33 7.98
CA SER A 73 1.14 8.37 7.42
C SER A 73 1.54 9.78 7.87
N GLY A 74 1.11 10.80 7.16
CA GLY A 74 1.30 12.22 7.50
C GLY A 74 2.55 12.85 6.88
N ASN A 75 2.69 14.15 7.08
CA ASN A 75 3.76 15.00 6.55
C ASN A 75 4.05 14.77 5.05
N THR A 76 3.07 15.06 4.19
CA THR A 76 3.09 14.66 2.77
C THR A 76 4.27 15.24 1.99
N LYS A 77 4.77 16.43 2.32
CA LYS A 77 6.00 16.96 1.68
C LYS A 77 7.20 16.07 1.96
N ARG A 78 7.34 15.59 3.20
CA ARG A 78 8.40 14.63 3.57
C ARG A 78 8.22 13.30 2.87
N GLN A 79 6.98 12.83 2.68
CA GLN A 79 6.71 11.62 1.89
C GLN A 79 7.30 11.75 0.48
N VAL A 80 7.01 12.87 -0.20
CA VAL A 80 7.54 13.12 -1.56
C VAL A 80 9.07 13.17 -1.58
N GLN A 81 9.69 13.81 -0.59
CA GLN A 81 11.16 13.83 -0.46
C GLN A 81 11.73 12.43 -0.28
N ILE A 82 11.11 11.60 0.58
CA ILE A 82 11.56 10.22 0.81
C ILE A 82 11.39 9.37 -0.46
N LEU A 83 10.29 9.55 -1.23
CA LEU A 83 10.11 8.88 -2.51
C LEU A 83 11.29 9.13 -3.45
N GLN A 84 11.80 10.36 -3.50
CA GLN A 84 12.96 10.73 -4.32
C GLN A 84 14.28 10.22 -3.72
N ASP A 85 14.54 10.52 -2.45
CA ASP A 85 15.83 10.27 -1.79
C ASP A 85 16.14 8.77 -1.64
N PHE A 86 15.11 7.96 -1.39
CA PHE A 86 15.23 6.51 -1.21
C PHE A 86 15.00 5.72 -2.51
N GLY A 87 14.60 6.39 -3.58
CA GLY A 87 14.35 5.72 -4.84
C GLY A 87 13.21 4.69 -4.75
N SER A 88 12.08 5.08 -4.16
CA SER A 88 10.97 4.14 -3.93
C SER A 88 10.32 3.67 -5.24
N ASP A 89 10.20 2.36 -5.43
CA ASP A 89 9.63 1.74 -6.63
C ASP A 89 8.11 1.58 -6.57
N LEU A 90 7.58 1.23 -5.39
CA LEU A 90 6.15 1.06 -5.16
C LEU A 90 5.69 1.90 -3.97
N LEU A 91 4.47 2.48 -4.09
CA LEU A 91 3.79 3.22 -3.03
C LEU A 91 2.62 2.39 -2.50
N CYS A 92 2.54 2.23 -1.17
CA CYS A 92 1.44 1.58 -0.48
C CYS A 92 0.76 2.56 0.49
N CYS A 93 -0.48 2.92 0.22
CA CYS A 93 -1.30 3.83 1.05
C CYS A 93 -2.78 3.70 0.72
N THR A 94 -3.64 4.53 1.37
CA THR A 94 -5.02 4.64 0.93
C THR A 94 -5.13 5.38 -0.40
N PRO A 95 -6.14 5.10 -1.26
CA PRO A 95 -6.33 5.80 -2.52
C PRO A 95 -6.46 7.32 -2.37
N SER A 96 -7.19 7.79 -1.36
CA SER A 96 -7.31 9.23 -1.07
C SER A 96 -5.97 9.86 -0.72
N TYR A 97 -5.09 9.14 0.00
CA TYR A 97 -3.77 9.64 0.33
C TYR A 97 -2.84 9.65 -0.90
N ALA A 98 -2.96 8.67 -1.79
CA ALA A 98 -2.25 8.66 -3.07
C ALA A 98 -2.60 9.89 -3.93
N MET A 99 -3.89 10.25 -3.99
CA MET A 99 -4.34 11.50 -4.64
C MET A 99 -3.65 12.72 -4.03
N PHE A 100 -3.62 12.81 -2.69
CA PHE A 100 -3.01 13.93 -1.99
C PHE A 100 -1.48 14.01 -2.18
N ILE A 101 -0.80 12.86 -2.26
CA ILE A 101 0.63 12.78 -2.63
C ILE A 101 0.82 13.32 -4.05
N GLY A 102 0.01 12.88 -5.03
CA GLY A 102 0.08 13.35 -6.41
C GLY A 102 -0.13 14.86 -6.54
N GLU A 103 -1.13 15.42 -5.85
CA GLU A 103 -1.33 16.88 -5.78
C GLU A 103 -0.12 17.59 -5.15
N THR A 104 0.51 16.98 -4.16
CA THR A 104 1.68 17.56 -3.49
C THR A 104 2.90 17.54 -4.40
N VAL A 105 3.13 16.47 -5.16
CA VAL A 105 4.16 16.39 -6.21
C VAL A 105 3.99 17.55 -7.20
N ASN A 106 2.77 17.74 -7.71
CA ASN A 106 2.46 18.86 -8.63
C ASN A 106 2.72 20.24 -7.98
N ARG A 107 2.28 20.45 -6.74
CA ARG A 107 2.49 21.72 -6.02
C ARG A 107 3.97 22.00 -5.71
N MET A 108 4.78 20.98 -5.59
CA MET A 108 6.23 21.10 -5.43
C MET A 108 6.97 21.34 -6.77
N GLY A 109 6.25 21.34 -7.90
CA GLY A 109 6.82 21.54 -9.23
C GLY A 109 7.66 20.34 -9.71
N ILE A 110 7.42 19.15 -9.15
CA ILE A 110 8.14 17.93 -9.51
C ILE A 110 7.40 17.27 -10.67
N ASP A 111 8.13 16.90 -11.72
CA ASP A 111 7.61 16.06 -12.79
C ASP A 111 7.47 14.63 -12.25
N PRO A 112 6.25 14.06 -12.17
CA PRO A 112 6.04 12.73 -11.63
C PRO A 112 6.78 11.63 -12.40
N THR A 113 7.09 11.86 -13.67
CA THR A 113 7.86 10.89 -14.50
C THR A 113 9.33 10.78 -14.08
N THR A 114 9.83 11.73 -13.28
CA THR A 114 11.20 11.69 -12.74
C THR A 114 11.29 10.93 -11.42
N LEU A 115 10.16 10.61 -10.81
CA LEU A 115 10.12 9.73 -9.63
C LEU A 115 10.41 8.28 -10.07
N PRO A 116 11.14 7.50 -9.28
CA PRO A 116 11.38 6.09 -9.62
C PRO A 116 10.14 5.20 -9.44
N LEU A 117 9.05 5.76 -8.91
CA LEU A 117 7.77 5.06 -8.74
C LEU A 117 7.25 4.52 -10.07
N ARG A 118 6.85 3.25 -10.08
CA ARG A 118 6.24 2.59 -11.24
C ARG A 118 4.86 1.97 -10.95
N ALA A 119 4.57 1.71 -9.67
CA ALA A 119 3.30 1.14 -9.27
C ALA A 119 2.87 1.63 -7.88
N GLY A 120 1.58 1.49 -7.59
CA GLY A 120 1.03 1.67 -6.26
C GLY A 120 0.02 0.57 -5.92
N LEU A 121 -0.01 0.17 -4.65
CA LEU A 121 -0.94 -0.79 -4.11
C LEU A 121 -1.80 -0.09 -3.06
N PHE A 122 -3.08 0.10 -3.37
CA PHE A 122 -3.99 0.98 -2.65
C PHE A 122 -5.20 0.22 -2.11
N GLY A 123 -5.63 0.54 -0.88
CA GLY A 123 -6.78 -0.12 -0.26
C GLY A 123 -7.18 0.53 1.05
N ALA A 124 -7.91 -0.20 1.88
CA ALA A 124 -8.51 0.23 3.14
C ALA A 124 -9.68 1.20 3.02
N GLU A 125 -10.04 1.64 1.83
CA GLU A 125 -11.24 2.42 1.53
C GLU A 125 -11.72 2.09 0.11
N PRO A 126 -13.03 2.19 -0.18
CA PRO A 126 -13.54 2.01 -1.54
C PRO A 126 -13.08 3.15 -2.45
N TRP A 127 -12.76 2.82 -3.68
CA TRP A 127 -12.36 3.80 -4.70
C TRP A 127 -12.87 3.44 -6.08
N SER A 128 -12.92 4.44 -6.98
CA SER A 128 -13.52 4.31 -8.29
C SER A 128 -12.46 4.27 -9.40
N GLU A 129 -12.86 3.77 -10.57
CA GLU A 129 -12.03 3.83 -11.78
C GLU A 129 -11.63 5.27 -12.17
N ASN A 130 -12.46 6.25 -11.83
CA ASN A 130 -12.10 7.65 -12.06
C ASN A 130 -10.94 8.08 -11.14
N MET A 131 -10.99 7.69 -9.87
CA MET A 131 -9.90 7.95 -8.91
C MET A 131 -8.62 7.21 -9.33
N ARG A 132 -8.73 5.96 -9.82
CA ARG A 132 -7.61 5.21 -10.39
C ARG A 132 -6.89 6.01 -11.47
N ARG A 133 -7.63 6.46 -12.48
CA ARG A 133 -7.07 7.26 -13.59
C ARG A 133 -6.40 8.56 -13.11
N GLN A 134 -6.97 9.20 -12.10
CA GLN A 134 -6.39 10.41 -11.53
C GLN A 134 -5.07 10.12 -10.79
N ILE A 135 -5.01 9.06 -10.00
CA ILE A 135 -3.78 8.62 -9.31
C ILE A 135 -2.70 8.26 -10.35
N GLU A 136 -3.04 7.40 -11.31
CA GLU A 136 -2.11 6.97 -12.36
C GLU A 136 -1.53 8.15 -13.14
N LYS A 137 -2.38 9.13 -13.45
CA LYS A 137 -1.94 10.36 -14.15
C LYS A 137 -1.07 11.26 -13.27
N SER A 138 -1.47 11.48 -12.01
CA SER A 138 -0.78 12.44 -11.12
C SER A 138 0.57 11.97 -10.61
N LEU A 139 0.77 10.64 -10.54
CA LEU A 139 2.00 10.01 -10.07
C LEU A 139 2.78 9.29 -11.18
N ALA A 140 2.25 9.23 -12.41
CA ALA A 140 2.82 8.50 -13.55
C ALA A 140 3.06 7.01 -13.28
N ILE A 141 2.16 6.34 -12.56
CA ILE A 141 2.28 4.95 -12.11
C ILE A 141 1.11 4.08 -12.59
N LYS A 142 1.19 2.78 -12.32
CA LYS A 142 0.04 1.86 -12.34
C LYS A 142 -0.54 1.70 -10.93
N ALA A 143 -1.86 1.75 -10.80
CA ALA A 143 -2.57 1.70 -9.52
C ALA A 143 -3.37 0.40 -9.37
N TYR A 144 -3.06 -0.40 -8.36
CA TYR A 144 -3.68 -1.69 -8.07
C TYR A 144 -4.45 -1.67 -6.77
N ASP A 145 -5.55 -2.42 -6.72
CA ASP A 145 -6.38 -2.55 -5.52
C ASP A 145 -5.90 -3.71 -4.64
N ILE A 146 -6.00 -3.51 -3.33
CA ILE A 146 -5.78 -4.54 -2.31
C ILE A 146 -6.87 -4.45 -1.26
N TYR A 147 -7.46 -5.59 -0.94
CA TYR A 147 -8.48 -5.72 0.08
C TYR A 147 -8.02 -6.56 1.26
N GLY A 148 -8.52 -6.21 2.43
CA GLY A 148 -8.38 -6.95 3.68
C GLY A 148 -8.96 -6.16 4.84
N LEU A 149 -9.09 -6.81 5.97
CA LEU A 149 -9.50 -6.20 7.24
C LEU A 149 -8.82 -6.91 8.39
N SER A 150 -8.78 -6.23 9.56
CA SER A 150 -8.08 -6.76 10.74
C SER A 150 -8.62 -8.12 11.20
N GLU A 151 -9.90 -8.37 11.00
CA GLU A 151 -10.60 -9.58 11.44
C GLU A 151 -10.33 -10.82 10.57
N ILE A 152 -9.79 -10.63 9.37
CA ILE A 152 -9.44 -11.71 8.44
C ILE A 152 -8.04 -11.50 7.84
N ALA A 153 -7.02 -11.59 8.65
CA ALA A 153 -5.60 -11.56 8.29
C ALA A 153 -5.10 -10.27 7.59
N GLY A 154 -5.74 -9.10 7.81
CA GLY A 154 -5.24 -7.81 7.31
C GLY A 154 -5.22 -7.66 5.79
N PRO A 155 -4.36 -6.78 5.22
CA PRO A 155 -4.25 -6.61 3.77
C PRO A 155 -3.65 -7.84 3.09
N GLY A 156 -4.12 -8.14 1.87
CA GLY A 156 -3.64 -9.28 1.07
C GLY A 156 -4.61 -10.46 1.03
N VAL A 157 -5.80 -10.34 1.62
CA VAL A 157 -6.88 -11.34 1.48
C VAL A 157 -7.32 -11.45 0.02
N SER A 158 -7.41 -10.31 -0.65
CA SER A 158 -7.57 -10.28 -2.11
C SER A 158 -6.89 -9.05 -2.71
N TYR A 159 -6.51 -9.13 -3.97
CA TYR A 159 -5.75 -8.11 -4.65
C TYR A 159 -5.88 -8.19 -6.18
N GLU A 160 -5.65 -7.09 -6.85
CA GLU A 160 -5.55 -7.04 -8.31
C GLU A 160 -4.19 -7.52 -8.82
N CYS A 161 -4.20 -8.06 -10.03
CA CYS A 161 -3.00 -8.27 -10.82
C CYS A 161 -2.87 -7.21 -11.93
N ARG A 162 -1.86 -7.34 -12.78
CA ARG A 162 -1.59 -6.42 -13.90
C ARG A 162 -2.75 -6.23 -14.89
N MET A 163 -3.75 -7.09 -14.87
CA MET A 163 -4.94 -6.97 -15.73
C MET A 163 -5.94 -5.93 -15.23
N GLN A 164 -5.92 -5.56 -13.96
CA GLN A 164 -6.83 -4.57 -13.33
C GLN A 164 -8.33 -4.87 -13.59
N THR A 165 -8.71 -6.13 -13.64
CA THR A 165 -10.07 -6.59 -14.01
C THR A 165 -10.82 -7.26 -12.87
N GLY A 166 -10.40 -7.05 -11.64
CA GLY A 166 -11.00 -7.60 -10.43
C GLY A 166 -9.99 -8.21 -9.49
N LEU A 167 -10.44 -8.57 -8.29
CA LEU A 167 -9.59 -9.06 -7.22
C LEU A 167 -9.45 -10.59 -7.27
N HIS A 168 -8.22 -11.06 -7.22
CA HIS A 168 -7.91 -12.47 -6.92
C HIS A 168 -8.02 -12.68 -5.42
N VAL A 169 -8.73 -13.71 -5.00
CA VAL A 169 -8.82 -14.12 -3.59
C VAL A 169 -7.68 -15.09 -3.29
N CYS A 170 -6.98 -14.89 -2.15
CA CYS A 170 -6.02 -15.85 -1.64
C CYS A 170 -6.77 -17.04 -1.02
N GLU A 171 -6.56 -18.24 -1.54
CA GLU A 171 -7.05 -19.53 -1.00
C GLU A 171 -5.97 -20.17 -0.13
#